data_0ffb555ca26040a56586c4e5a6a442e4
#
_entry.id   0ffb555ca26040a56586c4e5a6a442e4
#
_cell.length_a   1.000
_cell.length_b   1.000
_cell.length_c   1.000
_cell.angle_alpha   90.00
_cell.angle_beta   90.00
_cell.angle_gamma   90.00
#
_symmetry.space_group_name_H-M   'P 1'
#
loop_
_entity.id
_entity.type
_entity.pdbx_description
1 polymer ?
#
loop_
_entity_poly.entity_id
_entity_poly.type
_entity_poly.pdbx_seq_one_letter_code
_entity_poly.pdbx_strand_id
1 'polypeptide(L)'
;TVQTVHVSEGDVVKAGDMLIQLGDAEARATLTQAEAAQAEAQARQQQQQSVSAPVALAAVQQAQASLRNAEAEHRRTSELVAQGFFSQQKLDDSRRALDTARSALDSARSQSQAQQPNGAEVTLATARIQQAQAAVGAARARLNRLRIVSPVDAVVLARHAEPGALAQPGKVLLSLAARGSGLRIDAGVDEKHLSLMKPGLAARAVADAYPTQPFDARLDWISPQVDASRGTVDVRLAVPKPPIFLRPDMTVSVEMTVGQQPQALVLNTAAVREPDSASPWALLLKDGVATRTPITLGLRGTGVIEVKSGLEEGDLLIPATEKVAEGDRVKAGKV
;
A
#
# COMPACT_ATOMS: atom_id res chain seq x y z
N THR A 1 10.37 -20.51 -11.69
CA THR A 1 10.81 -21.43 -10.63
C THR A 1 11.61 -20.69 -9.56
N VAL A 2 11.57 -21.15 -8.31
CA VAL A 2 12.45 -20.69 -7.23
C VAL A 2 13.85 -21.21 -7.50
N GLN A 3 14.84 -20.31 -7.59
CA GLN A 3 16.24 -20.70 -7.79
C GLN A 3 16.94 -20.90 -6.45
N THR A 4 16.88 -19.89 -5.55
CA THR A 4 17.47 -19.94 -4.23
C THR A 4 16.56 -19.26 -3.21
N VAL A 5 16.56 -19.76 -1.99
CA VAL A 5 15.95 -19.15 -0.81
C VAL A 5 17.07 -18.79 0.14
N HIS A 6 17.16 -17.54 0.57
CA HIS A 6 18.26 -17.01 1.38
C HIS A 6 17.93 -16.93 2.86
N VAL A 7 16.71 -17.30 3.24
CA VAL A 7 16.24 -17.16 4.63
C VAL A 7 15.58 -18.43 5.11
N SER A 8 15.63 -18.63 6.42
CA SER A 8 14.97 -19.70 7.15
C SER A 8 13.94 -19.15 8.13
N GLU A 9 13.04 -20.00 8.60
CA GLU A 9 12.07 -19.64 9.63
C GLU A 9 12.78 -19.21 10.91
N GLY A 10 12.34 -18.08 11.48
CA GLY A 10 12.97 -17.46 12.64
C GLY A 10 14.03 -16.42 12.32
N ASP A 11 14.49 -16.30 11.08
CA ASP A 11 15.49 -15.32 10.70
C ASP A 11 14.95 -13.89 10.80
N VAL A 12 15.83 -12.98 11.25
CA VAL A 12 15.56 -11.55 11.29
C VAL A 12 16.09 -10.91 10.01
N VAL A 13 15.23 -10.24 9.28
CA VAL A 13 15.54 -9.58 8.01
C VAL A 13 15.27 -8.08 8.09
N LYS A 14 16.06 -7.30 7.35
CA LYS A 14 15.88 -5.86 7.21
C LYS A 14 15.15 -5.52 5.92
N ALA A 15 14.57 -4.34 5.87
CA ALA A 15 14.03 -3.79 4.63
C ALA A 15 15.08 -3.80 3.52
N GLY A 16 14.74 -4.40 2.36
CA GLY A 16 15.64 -4.55 1.21
C GLY A 16 16.46 -5.84 1.18
N ASP A 17 16.52 -6.62 2.25
CA ASP A 17 17.22 -7.91 2.25
C ASP A 17 16.59 -8.87 1.24
N MET A 18 17.44 -9.59 0.48
CA MET A 18 16.99 -10.57 -0.49
C MET A 18 16.52 -11.83 0.23
N LEU A 19 15.28 -12.21 -0.01
CA LEU A 19 14.65 -13.37 0.61
C LEU A 19 14.64 -14.58 -0.34
N ILE A 20 14.20 -14.35 -1.58
CA ILE A 20 14.10 -15.41 -2.61
C ILE A 20 14.57 -14.85 -3.94
N GLN A 21 15.38 -15.65 -4.64
CA GLN A 21 15.73 -15.45 -6.04
C GLN A 21 14.93 -16.42 -6.90
N LEU A 22 14.13 -15.89 -7.82
CA LEU A 22 13.48 -16.68 -8.86
C LEU A 22 14.42 -16.85 -10.06
N GLY A 23 14.19 -17.86 -10.88
CA GLY A 23 14.97 -18.10 -12.10
C GLY A 23 14.91 -16.91 -13.04
N ASP A 24 16.03 -16.28 -13.30
CA ASP A 24 16.12 -14.97 -13.95
C ASP A 24 16.88 -15.00 -15.29
N ALA A 25 17.31 -16.17 -15.76
CA ALA A 25 18.12 -16.31 -16.97
C ALA A 25 17.46 -15.67 -18.21
N GLU A 26 16.18 -15.93 -18.43
CA GLU A 26 15.41 -15.35 -19.54
C GLU A 26 15.26 -13.82 -19.40
N ALA A 27 14.98 -13.34 -18.19
CA ALA A 27 14.84 -11.90 -17.94
C ALA A 27 16.17 -11.16 -18.12
N ARG A 28 17.30 -11.77 -17.73
CA ARG A 28 18.65 -11.22 -17.98
C ARG A 28 18.95 -11.17 -19.49
N ALA A 29 18.66 -12.24 -20.22
CA ALA A 29 18.84 -12.26 -21.68
C ALA A 29 17.99 -11.17 -22.36
N THR A 30 16.74 -10.99 -21.93
CA THR A 30 15.86 -9.92 -22.43
C THR A 30 16.41 -8.53 -22.10
N LEU A 31 16.98 -8.33 -20.92
CA LEU A 31 17.60 -7.05 -20.53
C LEU A 31 18.82 -6.77 -21.41
N THR A 32 19.72 -7.76 -21.61
CA THR A 32 20.90 -7.62 -22.46
C THR A 32 20.51 -7.30 -23.92
N GLN A 33 19.46 -7.94 -24.44
CA GLN A 33 18.93 -7.63 -25.76
C GLN A 33 18.43 -6.21 -25.89
N ALA A 34 17.68 -5.72 -24.87
CA ALA A 34 17.17 -4.35 -24.83
C ALA A 34 18.31 -3.31 -24.71
N GLU A 35 19.34 -3.60 -23.91
CA GLU A 35 20.54 -2.75 -23.77
C GLU A 35 21.34 -2.69 -25.09
N ALA A 36 21.47 -3.81 -25.80
CA ALA A 36 22.09 -3.83 -27.14
C ALA A 36 21.31 -2.99 -28.16
N ALA A 37 19.98 -3.07 -28.18
CA ALA A 37 19.14 -2.23 -29.02
C ALA A 37 19.25 -0.74 -28.69
N GLN A 38 19.38 -0.39 -27.41
CA GLN A 38 19.63 1.00 -26.96
C GLN A 38 21.00 1.49 -27.48
N ALA A 39 22.04 0.67 -27.32
CA ALA A 39 23.39 1.01 -27.81
C ALA A 39 23.40 1.19 -29.32
N GLU A 40 22.70 0.35 -30.09
CA GLU A 40 22.55 0.50 -31.56
C GLU A 40 21.86 1.82 -31.91
N ALA A 41 20.77 2.18 -31.25
CA ALA A 41 20.06 3.45 -31.49
C ALA A 41 20.96 4.68 -31.19
N GLN A 42 21.76 4.61 -30.15
CA GLN A 42 22.73 5.66 -29.78
C GLN A 42 23.86 5.75 -30.84
N ALA A 43 24.40 4.60 -31.28
CA ALA A 43 25.45 4.58 -32.31
C ALA A 43 24.95 5.15 -33.65
N ARG A 44 23.70 4.88 -34.02
CA ARG A 44 23.06 5.47 -35.21
C ARG A 44 22.92 6.99 -35.08
N GLN A 45 22.51 7.49 -33.92
CA GLN A 45 22.43 8.94 -33.69
C GLN A 45 23.82 9.57 -33.78
N GLN A 46 24.83 8.95 -33.20
CA GLN A 46 26.22 9.44 -33.29
C GLN A 46 26.72 9.45 -34.72
N GLN A 47 26.48 8.38 -35.52
CA GLN A 47 26.81 8.33 -36.92
C GLN A 47 26.12 9.46 -37.70
N GLN A 48 24.87 9.73 -37.43
CA GLN A 48 24.12 10.82 -38.06
C GLN A 48 24.76 12.18 -37.73
N GLN A 49 25.14 12.43 -36.48
CA GLN A 49 25.78 13.69 -36.08
C GLN A 49 27.19 13.85 -36.61
N SER A 50 28.00 12.78 -36.58
CA SER A 50 29.42 12.87 -36.94
C SER A 50 29.72 12.69 -38.43
N VAL A 51 28.80 12.06 -39.19
CA VAL A 51 29.02 11.78 -40.62
C VAL A 51 27.93 12.42 -41.47
N SER A 52 26.66 12.09 -41.23
CA SER A 52 25.57 12.48 -42.16
C SER A 52 25.35 14.00 -42.17
N ALA A 53 25.36 14.65 -41.02
CA ALA A 53 25.15 16.09 -40.94
C ALA A 53 26.28 16.93 -41.56
N PRO A 54 27.57 16.63 -41.33
CA PRO A 54 28.66 17.31 -42.03
C PRO A 54 28.65 17.08 -43.56
N VAL A 55 28.33 15.85 -44.04
CA VAL A 55 28.20 15.55 -45.46
C VAL A 55 27.07 16.37 -46.10
N ALA A 56 25.92 16.46 -45.48
CA ALA A 56 24.81 17.28 -45.96
C ALA A 56 25.18 18.76 -46.02
N LEU A 57 25.92 19.27 -45.03
CA LEU A 57 26.41 20.67 -45.03
C LEU A 57 27.40 20.91 -46.19
N ALA A 58 28.33 19.99 -46.43
CA ALA A 58 29.28 20.06 -47.55
C ALA A 58 28.55 20.06 -48.90
N ALA A 59 27.50 19.27 -49.05
CA ALA A 59 26.66 19.25 -50.27
C ALA A 59 25.97 20.63 -50.49
N VAL A 60 25.49 21.31 -49.43
CA VAL A 60 24.95 22.66 -49.53
C VAL A 60 26.01 23.63 -50.00
N GLN A 61 27.24 23.58 -49.48
CA GLN A 61 28.35 24.45 -49.87
C GLN A 61 28.73 24.21 -51.35
N GLN A 62 28.79 22.96 -51.82
CA GLN A 62 29.05 22.63 -53.18
C GLN A 62 27.96 23.16 -54.15
N ALA A 63 26.69 22.90 -53.83
CA ALA A 63 25.56 23.39 -54.62
C ALA A 63 25.51 24.94 -54.64
N GLN A 64 25.87 25.60 -53.56
CA GLN A 64 25.95 27.06 -53.48
C GLN A 64 27.09 27.64 -54.35
N ALA A 65 28.22 26.94 -54.41
CA ALA A 65 29.31 27.33 -55.33
C ALA A 65 28.88 27.13 -56.79
N SER A 66 28.22 26.03 -57.12
CA SER A 66 27.69 25.78 -58.47
C SER A 66 26.65 26.81 -58.88
N LEU A 67 25.75 27.22 -58.00
CA LEU A 67 24.79 28.29 -58.25
C LEU A 67 25.49 29.62 -58.54
N ARG A 68 26.46 30.03 -57.71
CA ARG A 68 27.23 31.26 -57.95
C ARG A 68 27.92 31.27 -59.34
N ASN A 69 28.47 30.14 -59.77
CA ASN A 69 29.07 29.98 -61.08
C ASN A 69 28.04 30.13 -62.22
N ALA A 70 26.88 29.44 -62.08
CA ALA A 70 25.79 29.53 -63.05
C ALA A 70 25.19 30.94 -63.14
N GLU A 71 25.05 31.65 -61.99
CA GLU A 71 24.62 33.06 -61.95
C GLU A 71 25.59 34.00 -62.66
N ALA A 72 26.89 33.82 -62.43
CA ALA A 72 27.92 34.61 -63.11
C ALA A 72 27.96 34.37 -64.61
N GLU A 73 27.82 33.11 -65.05
CA GLU A 73 27.75 32.75 -66.44
C GLU A 73 26.49 33.28 -67.12
N HIS A 74 25.34 33.14 -66.51
CA HIS A 74 24.08 33.67 -67.02
C HIS A 74 24.11 35.18 -67.18
N ARG A 75 24.63 35.91 -66.19
CA ARG A 75 24.80 37.36 -66.23
C ARG A 75 25.71 37.77 -67.39
N ARG A 76 26.91 37.13 -67.55
CA ARG A 76 27.85 37.38 -68.62
C ARG A 76 27.20 37.10 -69.97
N THR A 77 26.51 35.97 -70.11
CA THR A 77 25.84 35.57 -71.38
C THR A 77 24.73 36.60 -71.72
N SER A 78 23.96 37.01 -70.75
CA SER A 78 22.90 38.02 -70.92
C SER A 78 23.45 39.36 -71.44
N GLU A 79 24.60 39.83 -70.91
CA GLU A 79 25.26 41.07 -71.29
C GLU A 79 25.79 40.94 -72.77
N LEU A 80 26.39 39.80 -73.15
CA LEU A 80 26.91 39.57 -74.48
C LEU A 80 25.81 39.36 -75.55
N VAL A 81 24.66 38.79 -75.16
CA VAL A 81 23.46 38.73 -76.03
C VAL A 81 22.91 40.13 -76.32
N ALA A 82 22.82 40.95 -75.24
CA ALA A 82 22.36 42.37 -75.35
C ALA A 82 23.28 43.17 -76.28
N GLN A 83 24.58 42.82 -76.38
CA GLN A 83 25.58 43.43 -77.24
C GLN A 83 25.63 42.80 -78.66
N GLY A 84 24.83 41.76 -78.93
CA GLY A 84 24.73 41.06 -80.16
C GLY A 84 25.85 40.02 -80.44
N PHE A 85 26.70 39.67 -79.47
CA PHE A 85 27.79 38.73 -79.58
C PHE A 85 27.35 37.26 -79.39
N PHE A 86 26.23 36.96 -78.72
CA PHE A 86 25.73 35.62 -78.52
C PHE A 86 24.28 35.48 -78.98
N SER A 87 23.86 34.23 -79.25
CA SER A 87 22.49 33.90 -79.71
C SER A 87 21.54 33.77 -78.53
N GLN A 88 20.26 33.95 -78.81
CA GLN A 88 19.18 33.76 -77.79
C GLN A 88 19.19 32.32 -77.24
N GLN A 89 19.49 31.34 -78.12
CA GLN A 89 19.61 29.95 -77.67
C GLN A 89 20.68 29.79 -76.60
N LYS A 90 21.82 30.50 -76.66
CA LYS A 90 22.85 30.47 -75.64
C LYS A 90 22.38 31.07 -74.32
N LEU A 91 21.53 32.10 -74.35
CA LEU A 91 20.88 32.67 -73.16
C LEU A 91 19.93 31.68 -72.52
N ASP A 92 19.09 31.00 -73.30
CA ASP A 92 18.16 29.98 -72.87
C ASP A 92 18.89 28.78 -72.23
N ASP A 93 20.02 28.38 -72.79
CA ASP A 93 20.86 27.33 -72.21
C ASP A 93 21.44 27.73 -70.84
N SER A 94 21.95 28.98 -70.74
CA SER A 94 22.50 29.51 -69.49
C SER A 94 21.39 29.67 -68.37
N ARG A 95 20.17 30.04 -68.80
CA ARG A 95 19.02 30.09 -67.93
C ARG A 95 18.60 28.71 -67.37
N ARG A 96 18.56 27.69 -68.24
CA ARG A 96 18.32 26.31 -67.83
C ARG A 96 19.35 25.81 -66.82
N ALA A 97 20.63 26.10 -67.04
CA ALA A 97 21.72 25.77 -66.16
C ALA A 97 21.58 26.48 -64.81
N LEU A 98 21.17 27.75 -64.79
CA LEU A 98 20.88 28.48 -63.58
C LEU A 98 19.72 27.90 -62.78
N ASP A 99 18.60 27.58 -63.45
CA ASP A 99 17.42 26.99 -62.81
C ASP A 99 17.73 25.57 -62.23
N THR A 100 18.55 24.81 -62.94
CA THR A 100 19.04 23.49 -62.46
C THR A 100 19.91 23.66 -61.20
N ALA A 101 20.83 24.65 -61.18
CA ALA A 101 21.69 24.91 -60.04
C ALA A 101 20.90 25.40 -58.82
N ARG A 102 19.84 26.20 -59.02
CA ARG A 102 18.91 26.64 -57.94
C ARG A 102 18.20 25.45 -57.34
N SER A 103 17.59 24.60 -58.17
CA SER A 103 16.88 23.39 -57.70
C SER A 103 17.81 22.43 -56.94
N ALA A 104 19.08 22.30 -57.40
CA ALA A 104 20.07 21.49 -56.69
C ALA A 104 20.41 22.07 -55.29
N LEU A 105 20.54 23.39 -55.17
CA LEU A 105 20.76 24.05 -53.87
C LEU A 105 19.57 23.86 -52.96
N ASP A 106 18.34 24.02 -53.43
CA ASP A 106 17.13 23.88 -52.63
C ASP A 106 16.97 22.43 -52.10
N SER A 107 17.28 21.47 -52.95
CA SER A 107 17.32 20.03 -52.55
C SER A 107 18.38 19.81 -51.46
N ALA A 108 19.61 20.31 -51.66
CA ALA A 108 20.69 20.16 -50.68
C ALA A 108 20.35 20.83 -49.33
N ARG A 109 19.73 22.02 -49.38
CA ARG A 109 19.24 22.70 -48.19
C ARG A 109 18.18 21.94 -47.42
N SER A 110 17.18 21.38 -48.12
CA SER A 110 16.13 20.57 -47.51
C SER A 110 16.72 19.34 -46.80
N GLN A 111 17.70 18.70 -47.43
CA GLN A 111 18.40 17.55 -46.85
C GLN A 111 19.24 17.94 -45.62
N SER A 112 19.92 19.09 -45.67
CA SER A 112 20.68 19.62 -44.54
C SER A 112 19.77 20.03 -43.37
N GLN A 113 18.60 20.60 -43.66
CA GLN A 113 17.61 20.96 -42.62
C GLN A 113 17.10 19.71 -41.90
N ALA A 114 16.87 18.61 -42.58
CA ALA A 114 16.45 17.35 -41.96
C ALA A 114 17.49 16.82 -40.94
N GLN A 115 18.76 17.17 -41.11
CA GLN A 115 19.87 16.77 -40.24
C GLN A 115 20.19 17.78 -39.13
N GLN A 116 19.48 18.90 -39.05
CA GLN A 116 19.64 19.90 -37.96
C GLN A 116 19.02 19.41 -36.63
N PRO A 117 19.39 19.98 -35.50
CA PRO A 117 18.91 19.54 -34.17
C PRO A 117 17.39 19.41 -34.04
N ASN A 118 16.62 20.23 -34.78
CA ASN A 118 15.15 20.16 -34.83
C ASN A 118 14.62 19.53 -36.11
N GLY A 119 15.48 18.91 -36.90
CA GLY A 119 15.11 18.25 -38.15
C GLY A 119 14.42 16.90 -37.93
N ALA A 120 13.72 16.46 -38.98
CA ALA A 120 12.94 15.21 -38.92
C ALA A 120 13.80 13.98 -38.59
N GLU A 121 15.01 13.90 -39.17
CA GLU A 121 15.93 12.78 -38.94
C GLU A 121 16.43 12.71 -37.50
N VAL A 122 16.78 13.85 -36.91
CA VAL A 122 17.24 13.95 -35.52
C VAL A 122 16.09 13.65 -34.56
N THR A 123 14.89 14.14 -34.84
CA THR A 123 13.69 13.85 -34.06
C THR A 123 13.38 12.34 -34.09
N LEU A 124 13.46 11.70 -35.24
CA LEU A 124 13.26 10.26 -35.39
C LEU A 124 14.30 9.46 -34.61
N ALA A 125 15.59 9.86 -34.72
CA ALA A 125 16.69 9.19 -34.00
C ALA A 125 16.47 9.33 -32.47
N THR A 126 16.08 10.50 -32.00
CA THR A 126 15.76 10.73 -30.57
C THR A 126 14.59 9.88 -30.11
N ALA A 127 13.50 9.80 -30.88
CA ALA A 127 12.35 8.94 -30.57
C ALA A 127 12.73 7.46 -30.48
N ARG A 128 13.62 6.98 -31.36
CA ARG A 128 14.14 5.59 -31.32
C ARG A 128 14.94 5.32 -30.05
N ILE A 129 15.77 6.27 -29.62
CA ILE A 129 16.51 6.15 -28.35
C ILE A 129 15.55 6.08 -27.18
N GLN A 130 14.54 6.95 -27.14
CA GLN A 130 13.53 6.93 -26.07
C GLN A 130 12.76 5.60 -26.04
N GLN A 131 12.39 5.07 -27.19
CA GLN A 131 11.74 3.76 -27.29
C GLN A 131 12.65 2.65 -26.75
N ALA A 132 13.93 2.64 -27.13
CA ALA A 132 14.88 1.65 -26.64
C ALA A 132 15.13 1.78 -25.13
N GLN A 133 15.23 3.00 -24.60
CA GLN A 133 15.32 3.26 -23.16
C GLN A 133 14.10 2.74 -22.39
N ALA A 134 12.90 2.94 -22.93
CA ALA A 134 11.67 2.41 -22.33
C ALA A 134 11.69 0.86 -22.31
N ALA A 135 12.19 0.23 -23.37
CA ALA A 135 12.35 -1.23 -23.44
C ALA A 135 13.34 -1.74 -22.37
N VAL A 136 14.48 -1.07 -22.17
CA VAL A 136 15.45 -1.37 -21.10
C VAL A 136 14.79 -1.23 -19.73
N GLY A 137 14.04 -0.14 -19.50
CA GLY A 137 13.31 0.09 -18.25
C GLY A 137 12.32 -1.04 -17.96
N ALA A 138 11.56 -1.46 -18.96
CA ALA A 138 10.60 -2.56 -18.82
C ALA A 138 11.29 -3.91 -18.53
N ALA A 139 12.39 -4.21 -19.24
CA ALA A 139 13.17 -5.44 -19.01
C ALA A 139 13.80 -5.45 -17.61
N ARG A 140 14.35 -4.33 -17.14
CA ARG A 140 14.91 -4.17 -15.79
C ARG A 140 13.85 -4.33 -14.70
N ALA A 141 12.67 -3.74 -14.89
CA ALA A 141 11.54 -3.91 -13.96
C ALA A 141 11.07 -5.38 -13.89
N ARG A 142 11.10 -6.10 -15.03
CA ARG A 142 10.79 -7.54 -15.08
C ARG A 142 11.83 -8.36 -14.30
N LEU A 143 13.11 -8.07 -14.48
CA LEU A 143 14.21 -8.72 -13.74
C LEU A 143 14.10 -8.45 -12.23
N ASN A 144 13.81 -7.21 -11.82
CA ASN A 144 13.68 -6.85 -10.40
C ASN A 144 12.53 -7.59 -9.72
N ARG A 145 11.42 -7.89 -10.41
CA ARG A 145 10.31 -8.68 -9.88
C ARG A 145 10.67 -10.14 -9.57
N LEU A 146 11.76 -10.64 -10.14
CA LEU A 146 12.25 -11.99 -9.86
C LEU A 146 13.13 -12.07 -8.61
N ARG A 147 13.44 -10.91 -8.01
CA ARG A 147 14.13 -10.78 -6.72
C ARG A 147 13.10 -10.39 -5.67
N ILE A 148 12.76 -11.31 -4.79
CA ILE A 148 11.82 -11.05 -3.70
C ILE A 148 12.64 -10.56 -2.51
N VAL A 149 12.39 -9.31 -2.12
CA VAL A 149 13.06 -8.64 -1.01
C VAL A 149 12.07 -8.32 0.11
N SER A 150 12.57 -8.17 1.33
CA SER A 150 11.73 -7.75 2.44
C SER A 150 11.31 -6.29 2.29
N PRO A 151 10.01 -5.95 2.37
CA PRO A 151 9.55 -4.57 2.30
C PRO A 151 9.80 -3.77 3.59
N VAL A 152 10.01 -4.47 4.72
CA VAL A 152 10.15 -3.89 6.07
C VAL A 152 11.13 -4.73 6.90
N ASP A 153 11.58 -4.20 8.02
CA ASP A 153 12.27 -4.99 9.02
C ASP A 153 11.29 -6.01 9.62
N ALA A 154 11.63 -7.29 9.54
CA ALA A 154 10.71 -8.37 9.87
C ALA A 154 11.41 -9.61 10.44
N VAL A 155 10.59 -10.53 10.96
CA VAL A 155 11.00 -11.91 11.28
C VAL A 155 10.26 -12.85 10.33
N VAL A 156 10.95 -13.83 9.77
CA VAL A 156 10.34 -14.86 8.92
C VAL A 156 9.55 -15.82 9.80
N LEU A 157 8.22 -15.86 9.62
CA LEU A 157 7.34 -16.75 10.38
C LEU A 157 7.26 -18.14 9.78
N ALA A 158 7.06 -18.19 8.44
CA ALA A 158 6.92 -19.46 7.72
C ALA A 158 7.51 -19.34 6.32
N ARG A 159 8.08 -20.43 5.83
CA ARG A 159 8.66 -20.58 4.52
C ARG A 159 7.91 -21.66 3.73
N HIS A 160 7.18 -21.22 2.69
CA HIS A 160 6.43 -22.10 1.80
C HIS A 160 7.14 -22.34 0.46
N ALA A 161 8.22 -21.58 0.21
CA ALA A 161 9.01 -21.67 -1.01
C ALA A 161 10.20 -22.60 -0.80
N GLU A 162 10.33 -23.60 -1.69
CA GLU A 162 11.47 -24.50 -1.76
C GLU A 162 12.24 -24.29 -3.06
N PRO A 163 13.59 -24.42 -3.07
CA PRO A 163 14.35 -24.42 -4.30
C PRO A 163 13.81 -25.48 -5.29
N GLY A 164 13.66 -25.08 -6.56
CA GLY A 164 13.03 -25.91 -7.60
C GLY A 164 11.52 -25.81 -7.70
N ALA A 165 10.82 -25.32 -6.68
CA ALA A 165 9.37 -25.16 -6.68
C ALA A 165 8.91 -24.12 -7.72
N LEU A 166 7.70 -24.28 -8.24
CA LEU A 166 7.08 -23.32 -9.14
C LEU A 166 6.44 -22.17 -8.33
N ALA A 167 6.97 -20.97 -8.45
CA ALA A 167 6.36 -19.78 -7.90
C ALA A 167 5.17 -19.36 -8.80
N GLN A 168 3.96 -19.36 -8.23
CA GLN A 168 2.74 -18.95 -8.92
C GLN A 168 2.23 -17.63 -8.36
N PRO A 169 1.73 -16.70 -9.21
CA PRO A 169 1.06 -15.49 -8.74
C PRO A 169 -0.11 -15.83 -7.80
N GLY A 170 -0.20 -15.10 -6.69
CA GLY A 170 -1.25 -15.31 -5.67
C GLY A 170 -0.95 -16.39 -4.63
N LYS A 171 0.11 -17.19 -4.79
CA LYS A 171 0.55 -18.16 -3.78
C LYS A 171 1.55 -17.52 -2.82
N VAL A 172 1.33 -17.68 -1.51
CA VAL A 172 2.25 -17.21 -0.48
C VAL A 172 3.55 -17.99 -0.55
N LEU A 173 4.68 -17.29 -0.62
CA LEU A 173 6.02 -17.87 -0.63
C LEU A 173 6.68 -17.79 0.75
N LEU A 174 6.50 -16.68 1.45
CA LEU A 174 7.00 -16.41 2.79
C LEU A 174 5.96 -15.65 3.60
N SER A 175 5.89 -15.93 4.89
CA SER A 175 5.12 -15.15 5.86
C SER A 175 6.08 -14.37 6.75
N LEU A 176 5.89 -13.04 6.83
CA LEU A 176 6.75 -12.14 7.58
C LEU A 176 5.97 -11.42 8.67
N ALA A 177 6.53 -11.33 9.87
CA ALA A 177 6.03 -10.44 10.92
C ALA A 177 6.88 -9.18 10.97
N ALA A 178 6.29 -8.03 10.70
CA ALA A 178 6.99 -6.74 10.76
C ALA A 178 7.43 -6.44 12.19
N ARG A 179 8.69 -6.02 12.36
CA ARG A 179 9.23 -5.57 13.65
C ARG A 179 8.91 -4.11 13.87
N GLY A 180 8.52 -3.77 15.10
CA GLY A 180 8.24 -2.38 15.47
C GLY A 180 6.83 -1.86 15.16
N SER A 181 6.01 -2.59 14.43
CA SER A 181 4.61 -2.23 14.19
C SER A 181 3.69 -2.48 15.40
N GLY A 182 4.25 -3.02 16.49
CA GLY A 182 3.47 -3.48 17.64
C GLY A 182 2.72 -4.79 17.33
N LEU A 183 2.21 -5.41 18.39
CA LEU A 183 1.25 -6.51 18.25
C LEU A 183 -0.16 -5.94 18.45
N ARG A 184 -1.11 -6.51 17.77
CA ARG A 184 -2.54 -6.23 17.97
C ARG A 184 -3.28 -7.52 18.26
N ILE A 185 -4.40 -7.39 18.92
CA ILE A 185 -5.32 -8.49 19.15
C ILE A 185 -6.54 -8.22 18.30
N ASP A 186 -6.90 -9.17 17.45
CA ASP A 186 -8.16 -9.16 16.72
C ASP A 186 -9.14 -10.05 17.49
N ALA A 187 -10.28 -9.50 17.92
CA ALA A 187 -11.27 -10.21 18.72
C ALA A 187 -12.70 -9.93 18.22
N GLY A 188 -13.59 -10.93 18.33
CA GLY A 188 -15.02 -10.74 18.08
C GLY A 188 -15.78 -10.51 19.38
N VAL A 189 -16.54 -9.44 19.45
CA VAL A 189 -17.40 -9.09 20.61
C VAL A 189 -18.85 -9.23 20.20
N ASP A 190 -19.67 -9.83 21.06
CA ASP A 190 -21.11 -9.97 20.86
C ASP A 190 -21.78 -8.58 20.65
N GLU A 191 -22.62 -8.44 19.64
CA GLU A 191 -23.30 -7.19 19.25
C GLU A 191 -24.05 -6.52 20.41
N LYS A 192 -24.61 -7.30 21.33
CA LYS A 192 -25.34 -6.77 22.51
C LYS A 192 -24.46 -5.91 23.41
N HIS A 193 -23.13 -6.07 23.37
CA HIS A 193 -22.18 -5.30 24.16
C HIS A 193 -21.61 -4.09 23.41
N LEU A 194 -21.99 -3.88 22.15
CA LEU A 194 -21.45 -2.82 21.31
C LEU A 194 -21.64 -1.41 21.91
N SER A 195 -22.78 -1.17 22.58
CA SER A 195 -23.06 0.11 23.23
C SER A 195 -22.07 0.49 24.34
N LEU A 196 -21.38 -0.50 24.89
CA LEU A 196 -20.38 -0.33 25.95
C LEU A 196 -18.97 -0.12 25.40
N MET A 197 -18.77 -0.41 24.11
CA MET A 197 -17.45 -0.34 23.47
C MET A 197 -17.15 1.09 23.04
N LYS A 198 -15.99 1.60 23.45
CA LYS A 198 -15.48 2.90 23.02
C LYS A 198 -13.98 2.79 22.73
N PRO A 199 -13.48 3.39 21.65
CA PRO A 199 -12.05 3.48 21.44
C PRO A 199 -11.33 4.07 22.65
N GLY A 200 -10.18 3.51 23.02
CA GLY A 200 -9.43 3.88 24.21
C GLY A 200 -9.77 3.07 25.47
N LEU A 201 -10.76 2.17 25.42
CA LEU A 201 -11.12 1.31 26.53
C LEU A 201 -9.94 0.44 26.95
N ALA A 202 -9.64 0.43 28.26
CA ALA A 202 -8.60 -0.43 28.82
C ALA A 202 -9.03 -1.90 28.80
N ALA A 203 -8.10 -2.76 28.47
CA ALA A 203 -8.31 -4.19 28.46
C ALA A 203 -7.10 -4.91 29.06
N ARG A 204 -7.35 -6.04 29.67
CA ARG A 204 -6.35 -6.96 30.17
C ARG A 204 -6.41 -8.23 29.34
N ALA A 205 -5.28 -8.67 28.81
CA ALA A 205 -5.21 -9.86 27.98
C ALA A 205 -4.31 -10.91 28.63
N VAL A 206 -4.65 -12.15 28.40
CA VAL A 206 -3.89 -13.32 28.87
C VAL A 206 -3.75 -14.27 27.70
N ALA A 207 -2.52 -14.67 27.37
CA ALA A 207 -2.30 -15.70 26.37
C ALA A 207 -2.57 -17.08 26.97
N ASP A 208 -3.28 -17.94 26.25
CA ASP A 208 -3.65 -19.28 26.75
C ASP A 208 -2.41 -20.12 27.10
N ALA A 209 -1.32 -19.93 26.38
CA ALA A 209 -0.04 -20.57 26.67
C ALA A 209 0.68 -20.04 27.94
N TYR A 210 0.30 -18.86 28.43
CA TYR A 210 0.90 -18.18 29.59
C TYR A 210 -0.18 -17.62 30.53
N PRO A 211 -0.98 -18.47 31.20
CA PRO A 211 -2.17 -18.03 31.94
C PRO A 211 -1.85 -17.16 33.19
N THR A 212 -0.62 -17.23 33.69
CA THR A 212 -0.19 -16.45 34.87
C THR A 212 0.45 -15.11 34.53
N GLN A 213 0.57 -14.76 33.23
CA GLN A 213 1.26 -13.55 32.78
C GLN A 213 0.29 -12.61 32.01
N PRO A 214 -0.59 -11.91 32.68
CA PRO A 214 -1.46 -10.95 32.03
C PRO A 214 -0.67 -9.75 31.51
N PHE A 215 -1.16 -9.15 30.44
CA PHE A 215 -0.60 -7.93 29.85
C PHE A 215 -1.70 -6.95 29.46
N ASP A 216 -1.33 -5.68 29.36
CA ASP A 216 -2.27 -4.61 29.07
C ASP A 216 -2.50 -4.48 27.56
N ALA A 217 -3.74 -4.28 27.19
CA ALA A 217 -4.19 -3.95 25.86
C ALA A 217 -5.16 -2.78 25.90
N ARG A 218 -5.40 -2.14 24.76
CA ARG A 218 -6.34 -1.04 24.65
C ARG A 218 -7.14 -1.18 23.36
N LEU A 219 -8.45 -1.01 23.46
CA LEU A 219 -9.35 -0.98 22.32
C LEU A 219 -9.00 0.21 21.41
N ASP A 220 -8.58 -0.08 20.20
CA ASP A 220 -8.13 0.92 19.22
C ASP A 220 -9.18 1.13 18.12
N TRP A 221 -9.82 0.05 17.68
CA TRP A 221 -10.75 0.10 16.57
C TRP A 221 -11.93 -0.86 16.76
N ILE A 222 -13.09 -0.45 16.28
CA ILE A 222 -14.33 -1.23 16.26
C ILE A 222 -14.82 -1.28 14.82
N SER A 223 -15.17 -2.46 14.31
CA SER A 223 -15.73 -2.62 12.98
C SER A 223 -17.04 -1.84 12.84
N PRO A 224 -17.23 -1.10 11.74
CA PRO A 224 -18.52 -0.50 11.43
C PRO A 224 -19.56 -1.52 10.94
N GLN A 225 -19.16 -2.78 10.72
CA GLN A 225 -20.00 -3.86 10.22
C GLN A 225 -20.11 -4.97 11.27
N VAL A 226 -21.31 -5.50 11.42
CA VAL A 226 -21.62 -6.68 12.24
C VAL A 226 -21.50 -7.93 11.36
N ASP A 227 -20.86 -8.95 11.86
CA ASP A 227 -20.89 -10.29 11.25
C ASP A 227 -22.22 -10.96 11.63
N ALA A 228 -23.20 -10.88 10.74
CA ALA A 228 -24.54 -11.43 10.97
C ALA A 228 -24.55 -12.96 11.15
N SER A 229 -23.54 -13.70 10.68
CA SER A 229 -23.45 -15.14 10.82
C SER A 229 -23.07 -15.58 12.23
N ARG A 230 -22.28 -14.75 12.92
CA ARG A 230 -21.79 -14.99 14.28
C ARG A 230 -22.46 -14.10 15.34
N GLY A 231 -23.17 -13.05 14.93
CA GLY A 231 -23.72 -12.03 15.84
C GLY A 231 -22.63 -11.25 16.57
N THR A 232 -21.47 -11.07 15.93
CA THR A 232 -20.30 -10.42 16.54
C THR A 232 -19.84 -9.21 15.75
N VAL A 233 -19.19 -8.28 16.44
CA VAL A 233 -18.48 -7.14 15.87
C VAL A 233 -16.98 -7.34 16.07
N ASP A 234 -16.21 -7.25 15.01
CA ASP A 234 -14.77 -7.37 15.10
C ASP A 234 -14.18 -6.10 15.75
N VAL A 235 -13.32 -6.30 16.72
CA VAL A 235 -12.60 -5.22 17.41
C VAL A 235 -11.10 -5.47 17.35
N ARG A 236 -10.32 -4.39 17.37
CA ARG A 236 -8.85 -4.46 17.43
C ARG A 236 -8.37 -3.80 18.69
N LEU A 237 -7.48 -4.49 19.39
CA LEU A 237 -6.83 -3.94 20.56
C LEU A 237 -5.34 -3.82 20.29
N ALA A 238 -4.79 -2.64 20.53
CA ALA A 238 -3.36 -2.42 20.52
C ALA A 238 -2.72 -2.97 21.77
N VAL A 239 -1.53 -3.56 21.64
CA VAL A 239 -0.68 -3.99 22.77
C VAL A 239 0.50 -3.03 22.85
N PRO A 240 0.47 -1.97 23.68
CA PRO A 240 1.49 -0.91 23.69
C PRO A 240 2.88 -1.41 24.08
N LYS A 241 2.94 -2.42 24.93
CA LYS A 241 4.18 -3.04 25.42
C LYS A 241 4.05 -4.56 25.34
N PRO A 242 4.24 -5.14 24.15
CA PRO A 242 4.10 -6.58 23.99
C PRO A 242 5.17 -7.32 24.77
N PRO A 243 4.78 -8.30 25.62
CA PRO A 243 5.74 -9.16 26.30
C PRO A 243 6.59 -9.96 25.32
N ILE A 244 7.81 -10.30 25.72
CA ILE A 244 8.78 -11.03 24.86
C ILE A 244 8.25 -12.41 24.45
N PHE A 245 7.44 -13.05 25.32
CA PHE A 245 6.86 -14.37 25.03
C PHE A 245 5.73 -14.33 24.02
N LEU A 246 5.12 -13.17 23.80
CA LEU A 246 3.96 -13.05 22.91
C LEU A 246 4.41 -13.16 21.45
N ARG A 247 3.80 -14.09 20.73
CA ARG A 247 4.09 -14.35 19.33
C ARG A 247 2.84 -14.08 18.47
N PRO A 248 3.01 -13.73 17.19
CA PRO A 248 1.90 -13.70 16.25
C PRO A 248 1.11 -15.03 16.26
N ASP A 249 -0.19 -14.93 16.00
CA ASP A 249 -1.15 -16.04 15.91
C ASP A 249 -1.38 -16.84 17.22
N MET A 250 -0.90 -16.31 18.38
CA MET A 250 -1.28 -16.87 19.67
C MET A 250 -2.73 -16.52 20.00
N THR A 251 -3.45 -17.52 20.56
CA THR A 251 -4.77 -17.31 21.15
C THR A 251 -4.64 -16.57 22.46
N VAL A 252 -5.47 -15.54 22.65
CA VAL A 252 -5.50 -14.71 23.84
C VAL A 252 -6.93 -14.52 24.32
N SER A 253 -7.12 -14.58 25.62
CA SER A 253 -8.36 -14.19 26.30
C SER A 253 -8.27 -12.72 26.71
N VAL A 254 -9.31 -11.93 26.41
CA VAL A 254 -9.32 -10.48 26.65
C VAL A 254 -10.48 -10.12 27.57
N GLU A 255 -10.17 -9.44 28.66
CA GLU A 255 -11.13 -8.83 29.57
C GLU A 255 -11.10 -7.31 29.42
N MET A 256 -12.24 -6.73 29.03
CA MET A 256 -12.39 -5.27 28.85
C MET A 256 -13.15 -4.65 30.00
N THR A 257 -12.57 -3.62 30.61
CA THR A 257 -13.21 -2.88 31.69
C THR A 257 -14.11 -1.79 31.12
N VAL A 258 -15.40 -2.04 31.06
CA VAL A 258 -16.40 -1.12 30.47
C VAL A 258 -16.84 0.02 31.38
N GLY A 259 -16.59 -0.11 32.68
CA GLY A 259 -16.88 0.93 33.65
C GLY A 259 -16.28 0.59 35.00
N GLN A 260 -15.97 1.61 35.80
CA GLN A 260 -15.45 1.47 37.14
C GLN A 260 -16.10 2.54 38.04
N GLN A 261 -16.68 2.11 39.15
CA GLN A 261 -17.26 3.00 40.16
C GLN A 261 -16.63 2.70 41.50
N PRO A 262 -15.66 3.50 41.96
CA PRO A 262 -14.85 3.18 43.14
C PRO A 262 -15.62 3.12 44.48
N GLN A 263 -16.76 3.82 44.59
CA GLN A 263 -17.55 3.92 45.80
C GLN A 263 -19.02 3.62 45.51
N ALA A 264 -19.27 2.48 44.86
CA ALA A 264 -20.64 2.06 44.57
C ALA A 264 -21.25 1.29 45.72
N LEU A 265 -22.50 1.60 46.05
CA LEU A 265 -23.31 0.70 46.86
C LEU A 265 -23.61 -0.53 46.00
N VAL A 266 -23.16 -1.70 46.43
CA VAL A 266 -23.32 -2.95 45.67
C VAL A 266 -24.17 -3.94 46.47
N LEU A 267 -24.94 -4.73 45.74
CA LEU A 267 -25.68 -5.84 46.34
C LEU A 267 -25.47 -7.12 45.51
N ASN A 268 -25.67 -8.26 46.18
CA ASN A 268 -25.63 -9.55 45.52
C ASN A 268 -26.78 -9.65 44.51
N THR A 269 -26.49 -10.10 43.29
CA THR A 269 -27.49 -10.29 42.22
C THR A 269 -28.68 -11.15 42.69
N ALA A 270 -28.44 -12.11 43.60
CA ALA A 270 -29.47 -12.96 44.16
C ALA A 270 -30.51 -12.22 45.06
N ALA A 271 -30.24 -10.97 45.44
CA ALA A 271 -31.17 -10.15 46.22
C ALA A 271 -32.06 -9.24 45.35
N VAL A 272 -31.76 -9.14 44.06
CA VAL A 272 -32.54 -8.35 43.08
C VAL A 272 -33.67 -9.20 42.51
N ARG A 273 -34.87 -8.69 42.50
CA ARG A 273 -36.02 -9.29 41.81
C ARG A 273 -36.29 -8.53 40.53
N GLU A 274 -36.53 -9.30 39.44
CA GLU A 274 -36.77 -8.77 38.09
C GLU A 274 -35.63 -7.83 37.59
N PRO A 275 -34.36 -8.27 37.64
CA PRO A 275 -33.20 -7.42 37.37
C PRO A 275 -33.17 -6.86 35.93
N ASP A 276 -33.90 -7.48 34.98
CA ASP A 276 -33.94 -7.09 33.55
C ASP A 276 -35.24 -6.33 33.21
N SER A 277 -36.13 -6.10 34.19
CA SER A 277 -37.36 -5.33 33.99
C SER A 277 -37.09 -3.82 33.97
N ALA A 278 -38.07 -3.05 33.51
CA ALA A 278 -38.01 -1.58 33.55
C ALA A 278 -38.10 -1.03 35.00
N SER A 279 -38.51 -1.85 35.97
CA SER A 279 -38.70 -1.47 37.38
C SER A 279 -38.19 -2.56 38.33
N PRO A 280 -36.86 -2.78 38.39
CA PRO A 280 -36.27 -3.74 39.29
C PRO A 280 -36.53 -3.34 40.75
N TRP A 281 -36.64 -4.35 41.64
CA TRP A 281 -36.94 -4.12 43.05
C TRP A 281 -36.23 -5.14 43.95
N ALA A 282 -36.15 -4.78 45.24
CA ALA A 282 -35.65 -5.67 46.27
C ALA A 282 -36.64 -5.73 47.45
N LEU A 283 -36.60 -6.82 48.21
CA LEU A 283 -37.33 -6.90 49.49
C LEU A 283 -36.40 -6.45 50.60
N LEU A 284 -36.75 -5.31 51.22
CA LEU A 284 -36.08 -4.75 52.38
C LEU A 284 -36.77 -5.24 53.67
N LEU A 285 -36.01 -5.72 54.64
CA LEU A 285 -36.49 -6.05 55.94
C LEU A 285 -36.52 -4.79 56.83
N LYS A 286 -37.69 -4.17 57.00
CA LYS A 286 -37.88 -2.99 57.85
C LYS A 286 -38.84 -3.33 59.04
N ASP A 287 -38.38 -3.13 60.27
CA ASP A 287 -39.15 -3.41 61.49
C ASP A 287 -39.73 -4.85 61.53
N GLY A 288 -39.00 -5.81 60.95
CA GLY A 288 -39.47 -7.21 60.98
C GLY A 288 -40.50 -7.55 59.90
N VAL A 289 -40.78 -6.65 58.96
CA VAL A 289 -41.73 -6.82 57.87
C VAL A 289 -40.97 -6.67 56.51
N ALA A 290 -41.27 -7.55 55.57
CA ALA A 290 -40.73 -7.51 54.20
C ALA A 290 -41.40 -6.40 53.39
N THR A 291 -40.66 -5.37 53.01
CA THR A 291 -41.18 -4.22 52.25
C THR A 291 -40.58 -4.21 50.83
N ARG A 292 -41.43 -4.10 49.82
CA ARG A 292 -41.00 -3.96 48.44
C ARG A 292 -40.42 -2.57 48.20
N THR A 293 -39.16 -2.51 47.81
CA THR A 293 -38.44 -1.25 47.55
C THR A 293 -38.00 -1.22 46.09
N PRO A 294 -38.50 -0.26 45.28
CA PRO A 294 -38.02 -0.08 43.92
C PRO A 294 -36.57 0.43 43.95
N ILE A 295 -35.72 -0.12 43.11
CA ILE A 295 -34.30 0.21 43.06
C ILE A 295 -33.91 0.64 41.67
N THR A 296 -32.92 1.54 41.56
CA THR A 296 -32.30 1.87 40.27
C THR A 296 -30.93 1.21 40.21
N LEU A 297 -30.78 0.33 39.24
CA LEU A 297 -29.53 -0.41 39.05
C LEU A 297 -28.52 0.39 38.22
N GLY A 298 -27.24 0.15 38.47
CA GLY A 298 -26.11 0.71 37.74
C GLY A 298 -25.29 -0.35 37.05
N LEU A 299 -23.98 -0.32 37.25
CA LEU A 299 -23.02 -1.28 36.64
C LEU A 299 -23.28 -2.69 37.19
N ARG A 300 -23.14 -3.68 36.32
CA ARG A 300 -23.24 -5.10 36.66
C ARG A 300 -21.85 -5.71 36.70
N GLY A 301 -21.47 -6.34 37.79
CA GLY A 301 -20.26 -7.11 37.97
C GLY A 301 -20.54 -8.61 38.12
N THR A 302 -19.51 -9.40 38.37
CA THR A 302 -19.65 -10.84 38.60
C THR A 302 -20.31 -11.08 39.99
N GLY A 303 -21.59 -11.48 39.96
CA GLY A 303 -22.35 -11.80 41.15
C GLY A 303 -22.83 -10.59 41.98
N VAL A 304 -22.51 -9.36 41.56
CA VAL A 304 -22.88 -8.12 42.21
C VAL A 304 -23.44 -7.10 41.23
N ILE A 305 -24.31 -6.21 41.71
CA ILE A 305 -24.91 -5.12 40.93
C ILE A 305 -24.83 -3.83 41.75
N GLU A 306 -24.44 -2.74 41.09
CA GLU A 306 -24.49 -1.40 41.63
C GLU A 306 -25.94 -0.95 41.86
N VAL A 307 -26.22 -0.32 42.97
CA VAL A 307 -27.47 0.36 43.25
C VAL A 307 -27.23 1.87 43.28
N LYS A 308 -27.87 2.59 42.37
CA LYS A 308 -27.78 4.06 42.26
C LYS A 308 -28.73 4.77 43.23
N SER A 309 -29.90 4.15 43.51
CA SER A 309 -30.88 4.70 44.43
C SER A 309 -31.88 3.62 44.89
N GLY A 310 -32.52 3.87 46.02
CA GLY A 310 -33.55 3.01 46.59
C GLY A 310 -33.11 2.19 47.79
N LEU A 311 -31.81 2.10 48.07
CA LEU A 311 -31.25 1.41 49.25
C LEU A 311 -30.14 2.25 49.86
N GLU A 312 -29.91 2.03 51.18
CA GLU A 312 -28.84 2.66 51.96
C GLU A 312 -27.86 1.59 52.49
N GLU A 313 -26.65 2.02 52.82
CA GLU A 313 -25.66 1.12 53.43
C GLU A 313 -26.15 0.61 54.77
N GLY A 314 -26.16 -0.70 54.96
CA GLY A 314 -26.66 -1.34 56.18
C GLY A 314 -28.07 -1.91 56.04
N ASP A 315 -28.78 -1.66 54.96
CA ASP A 315 -30.10 -2.23 54.71
C ASP A 315 -30.05 -3.76 54.67
N LEU A 316 -30.97 -4.42 55.36
CA LEU A 316 -31.11 -5.87 55.35
C LEU A 316 -32.04 -6.31 54.19
N LEU A 317 -31.50 -7.09 53.26
CA LEU A 317 -32.23 -7.54 52.08
C LEU A 317 -32.58 -9.04 52.17
N ILE A 318 -33.75 -9.38 51.66
CA ILE A 318 -34.22 -10.75 51.60
C ILE A 318 -33.88 -11.31 50.22
N PRO A 319 -33.07 -12.39 50.12
CA PRO A 319 -32.69 -13.00 48.83
C PRO A 319 -33.92 -13.39 47.99
N ALA A 320 -33.84 -13.27 46.70
CA ALA A 320 -34.92 -13.66 45.78
C ALA A 320 -35.17 -15.17 45.74
N THR A 321 -34.26 -15.96 46.29
CA THR A 321 -34.40 -17.42 46.49
C THR A 321 -35.37 -17.78 47.57
N GLU A 322 -35.60 -16.85 48.53
CA GLU A 322 -36.52 -17.04 49.63
C GLU A 322 -37.98 -16.76 49.19
N LYS A 323 -38.89 -17.65 49.54
CA LYS A 323 -40.33 -17.54 49.22
C LYS A 323 -41.06 -16.61 50.23
N VAL A 324 -40.59 -15.38 50.28
CA VAL A 324 -41.17 -14.33 51.14
C VAL A 324 -41.91 -13.33 50.26
N ALA A 325 -43.15 -13.01 50.60
CA ALA A 325 -43.97 -11.99 49.93
C ALA A 325 -43.90 -10.64 50.65
N GLU A 326 -44.27 -9.57 49.94
CA GLU A 326 -44.44 -8.24 50.52
C GLU A 326 -45.46 -8.28 51.67
N GLY A 327 -45.11 -7.71 52.81
CA GLY A 327 -45.96 -7.71 54.02
C GLY A 327 -45.72 -8.88 54.99
N ASP A 328 -44.95 -9.90 54.61
CA ASP A 328 -44.67 -11.01 55.50
C ASP A 328 -43.78 -10.59 56.68
N ARG A 329 -44.07 -11.13 57.86
CA ARG A 329 -43.23 -10.95 59.05
C ARG A 329 -42.05 -11.95 58.99
N VAL A 330 -40.87 -11.41 58.98
CA VAL A 330 -39.62 -12.20 58.83
C VAL A 330 -38.66 -11.80 59.94
N LYS A 331 -37.98 -12.80 60.51
CA LYS A 331 -36.87 -12.53 61.43
C LYS A 331 -35.56 -12.71 60.71
N ALA A 332 -34.62 -11.76 60.92
CA ALA A 332 -33.27 -11.92 60.41
C ALA A 332 -32.63 -13.15 61.03
N GLY A 333 -32.34 -14.17 60.23
CA GLY A 333 -31.56 -15.33 60.64
C GLY A 333 -30.08 -14.96 60.72
N LYS A 334 -29.32 -15.46 61.69
CA LYS A 334 -27.86 -15.42 61.62
C LYS A 334 -27.41 -16.34 60.51
N VAL A 335 -26.71 -15.76 59.54
CA VAL A 335 -25.91 -16.53 58.55
C VAL A 335 -24.68 -17.07 59.24
#